data_45ed8695f213dfd8f49aeeda7661d51d
#
_entry.id   45ed8695f213dfd8f49aeeda7661d51d
#
_cell.length_a   1.000
_cell.length_b   1.000
_cell.length_c   1.000
_cell.angle_alpha   90.00
_cell.angle_beta   90.00
_cell.angle_gamma   90.00
#
_symmetry.space_group_name_H-M   'P 1'
#
loop_
_entity.id
_entity.type
_entity.pdbx_description
1 polymer ?
#
loop_
_entity_poly.entity_id
_entity_poly.type
_entity_poly.pdbx_seq_one_letter_code
_entity_poly.pdbx_strand_id
1 'polypeptide(L)'
;MRKSVQQRISDTEAAIREWSLAGREGDRRLIFMRDCLLRLRADKGLSAKQRDWLDSLCADGPPVPAGDPALISRIDSLKCHLDARGQSALDSLRFTIVSGRALSEKQEAFLNSLLSEATKISECGRWVPSPEIKRKTDFAHSVLTSRGGSWKSTHPGTMGACERYDSWRKSPDSHHIDERTVEKILSACAPAMREFDKPKFIEGDLVWLTEGFWPSTFPLGGSINDMIRAGTMAMVVGAPEACGGTVGYPLLIGARPVVVSAGLLTRNPSKVRTA
;
A
#
# COMPACT_ATOMS: atom_id res chain seq x y z
N MET A 1 43.82 35.16 -10.97
CA MET A 1 43.62 35.38 -12.42
C MET A 1 42.15 35.11 -12.76
N ARG A 2 41.44 36.01 -13.47
CA ARG A 2 40.03 35.77 -13.84
C ARG A 2 39.93 34.81 -14.99
N LYS A 3 39.22 33.67 -14.84
CA LYS A 3 38.98 32.72 -15.93
C LYS A 3 38.16 33.37 -17.06
N SER A 4 38.49 33.09 -18.33
CA SER A 4 37.71 33.47 -19.48
C SER A 4 36.35 32.75 -19.48
N VAL A 5 35.38 33.24 -20.21
CA VAL A 5 34.07 32.56 -20.37
C VAL A 5 34.25 31.18 -20.98
N GLN A 6 35.11 31.08 -22.02
CA GLN A 6 35.37 29.83 -22.71
C GLN A 6 36.04 28.79 -21.80
N GLN A 7 37.01 29.23 -20.99
CA GLN A 7 37.68 28.38 -20.00
C GLN A 7 36.64 27.85 -18.97
N ARG A 8 35.75 28.72 -18.50
CA ARG A 8 34.73 28.32 -17.53
C ARG A 8 33.73 27.33 -18.12
N ILE A 9 33.35 27.48 -19.41
CA ILE A 9 32.52 26.50 -20.11
C ILE A 9 33.20 25.14 -20.12
N SER A 10 34.47 25.07 -20.57
CA SER A 10 35.24 23.82 -20.64
C SER A 10 35.38 23.14 -19.27
N ASP A 11 35.76 23.91 -18.24
CA ASP A 11 35.89 23.40 -16.85
C ASP A 11 34.56 22.84 -16.33
N THR A 12 33.44 23.57 -16.60
CA THR A 12 32.11 23.14 -16.14
C THR A 12 31.63 21.87 -16.85
N GLU A 13 31.92 21.72 -18.15
CA GLU A 13 31.59 20.51 -18.90
C GLU A 13 32.39 19.31 -18.40
N ALA A 14 33.66 19.48 -18.07
CA ALA A 14 34.48 18.45 -17.49
C ALA A 14 33.96 18.02 -16.11
N ALA A 15 33.66 18.98 -15.24
CA ALA A 15 33.09 18.74 -13.91
C ALA A 15 31.75 18.04 -13.98
N ILE A 16 30.82 18.48 -14.86
CA ILE A 16 29.52 17.83 -15.04
C ILE A 16 29.68 16.36 -15.43
N ARG A 17 30.61 16.03 -16.34
CA ARG A 17 30.90 14.64 -16.73
C ARG A 17 31.40 13.82 -15.54
N GLU A 18 32.30 14.35 -14.75
CA GLU A 18 32.86 13.69 -13.58
C GLU A 18 31.81 13.43 -12.52
N TRP A 19 30.95 14.44 -12.23
CA TRP A 19 29.83 14.30 -11.29
C TRP A 19 28.78 13.28 -11.76
N SER A 20 28.49 13.22 -13.07
CA SER A 20 27.58 12.23 -13.65
C SER A 20 28.14 10.83 -13.56
N LEU A 21 29.44 10.61 -13.86
CA LEU A 21 30.14 9.33 -13.69
C LEU A 21 30.16 8.88 -12.22
N ALA A 22 30.20 9.83 -11.28
CA ALA A 22 30.08 9.55 -9.85
C ALA A 22 28.64 9.27 -9.39
N GLY A 23 27.66 9.18 -10.30
CA GLY A 23 26.26 8.87 -10.00
C GLY A 23 25.51 9.98 -9.28
N ARG A 24 25.88 11.24 -9.44
CA ARG A 24 25.33 12.40 -8.74
C ARG A 24 24.19 13.13 -9.48
N GLU A 25 23.47 12.47 -10.37
CA GLU A 25 22.45 13.07 -11.26
C GLU A 25 21.37 13.88 -10.53
N GLY A 26 20.97 13.49 -9.32
CA GLY A 26 20.01 14.21 -8.50
C GLY A 26 20.59 15.28 -7.57
N ASP A 27 21.90 15.55 -7.59
CA ASP A 27 22.52 16.53 -6.70
C ASP A 27 22.20 17.95 -7.19
N ARG A 28 21.69 18.80 -6.27
CA ARG A 28 21.35 20.20 -6.58
C ARG A 28 22.53 21.01 -7.09
N ARG A 29 23.75 20.64 -6.72
CA ARG A 29 24.97 21.29 -7.20
C ARG A 29 25.22 20.96 -8.67
N LEU A 30 24.99 19.70 -9.09
CA LEU A 30 25.05 19.29 -10.49
C LEU A 30 23.99 20.00 -11.34
N ILE A 31 22.76 20.12 -10.82
CA ILE A 31 21.68 20.88 -11.50
C ILE A 31 22.10 22.34 -11.66
N PHE A 32 22.64 22.96 -10.61
CA PHE A 32 23.15 24.34 -10.67
C PHE A 32 24.29 24.49 -11.71
N MET A 33 25.25 23.55 -11.78
CA MET A 33 26.30 23.58 -12.78
C MET A 33 25.74 23.51 -14.21
N ARG A 34 24.75 22.65 -14.45
CA ARG A 34 24.04 22.53 -15.75
C ARG A 34 23.32 23.84 -16.11
N ASP A 35 22.63 24.47 -15.18
CA ASP A 35 21.96 25.74 -15.39
C ASP A 35 22.98 26.87 -15.70
N CYS A 36 24.09 26.90 -14.99
CA CYS A 36 25.16 27.86 -15.26
C CYS A 36 25.78 27.64 -16.65
N LEU A 37 26.02 26.39 -17.05
CA LEU A 37 26.54 26.04 -18.37
C LEU A 37 25.60 26.51 -19.49
N LEU A 38 24.30 26.27 -19.36
CA LEU A 38 23.30 26.74 -20.32
C LEU A 38 23.31 28.27 -20.46
N ARG A 39 23.46 29.00 -19.35
CA ARG A 39 23.54 30.46 -19.37
C ARG A 39 24.81 30.97 -20.06
N LEU A 40 25.97 30.33 -19.73
CA LEU A 40 27.25 30.70 -20.35
C LEU A 40 27.24 30.43 -21.86
N ARG A 41 26.67 29.32 -22.32
CA ARG A 41 26.53 29.00 -23.75
C ARG A 41 25.57 29.94 -24.49
N ALA A 42 24.57 30.51 -23.78
CA ALA A 42 23.64 31.48 -24.31
C ALA A 42 24.14 32.94 -24.18
N ASP A 43 25.44 33.12 -23.91
CA ASP A 43 26.09 34.43 -23.70
C ASP A 43 25.42 35.28 -22.59
N LYS A 44 24.75 34.60 -21.65
CA LYS A 44 24.13 35.21 -20.46
C LYS A 44 25.13 35.24 -19.32
N GLY A 45 25.44 36.43 -18.82
CA GLY A 45 26.38 36.58 -17.70
C GLY A 45 25.91 35.90 -16.42
N LEU A 46 26.87 35.39 -15.64
CA LEU A 46 26.66 34.92 -14.28
C LEU A 46 26.98 36.05 -13.29
N SER A 47 26.26 36.09 -12.15
CA SER A 47 26.63 37.00 -11.04
C SER A 47 28.00 36.62 -10.46
N ALA A 48 28.64 37.54 -9.72
CA ALA A 48 29.92 37.25 -9.08
C ALA A 48 29.82 36.03 -8.16
N LYS A 49 28.78 35.94 -7.32
CA LYS A 49 28.55 34.80 -6.42
C LYS A 49 28.33 33.48 -7.16
N GLN A 50 27.64 33.52 -8.30
CA GLN A 50 27.43 32.31 -9.12
C GLN A 50 28.75 31.83 -9.76
N ARG A 51 29.58 32.77 -10.22
CA ARG A 51 30.90 32.44 -10.78
C ARG A 51 31.81 31.79 -9.74
N ASP A 52 31.92 32.43 -8.57
CA ASP A 52 32.77 31.96 -7.48
C ASP A 52 32.34 30.57 -7.01
N TRP A 53 31.03 30.35 -6.86
CA TRP A 53 30.52 29.04 -6.46
C TRP A 53 30.70 27.99 -7.56
N LEU A 54 30.45 28.32 -8.82
CA LEU A 54 30.71 27.43 -9.95
C LEU A 54 32.19 27.05 -10.05
N ASP A 55 33.07 28.01 -9.91
CA ASP A 55 34.53 27.79 -9.96
C ASP A 55 35.00 26.89 -8.79
N SER A 56 34.41 27.06 -7.59
CA SER A 56 34.64 26.19 -6.43
C SER A 56 34.18 24.73 -6.71
N LEU A 57 32.93 24.56 -7.21
CA LEU A 57 32.41 23.25 -7.52
C LEU A 57 33.21 22.49 -8.59
N CYS A 58 33.73 23.22 -9.56
CA CYS A 58 34.63 22.64 -10.60
C CYS A 58 36.00 22.26 -10.05
N ALA A 59 36.49 22.99 -9.04
CA ALA A 59 37.80 22.71 -8.39
C ALA A 59 37.71 21.57 -7.37
N ASP A 60 36.62 21.54 -6.59
CA ASP A 60 36.43 20.58 -5.49
C ASP A 60 36.06 19.16 -6.00
N GLY A 61 35.51 19.07 -7.23
CA GLY A 61 35.04 17.81 -7.82
C GLY A 61 33.79 17.25 -7.11
N PRO A 62 33.32 16.04 -7.51
CA PRO A 62 32.22 15.38 -6.85
C PRO A 62 32.60 15.00 -5.42
N PRO A 63 31.69 15.24 -4.45
CA PRO A 63 31.97 14.87 -3.07
C PRO A 63 32.22 13.37 -2.98
N VAL A 64 33.32 13.01 -2.33
CA VAL A 64 33.59 11.61 -1.97
C VAL A 64 32.44 11.11 -1.10
N PRO A 65 31.92 9.90 -1.34
CA PRO A 65 30.91 9.33 -0.44
C PRO A 65 31.45 9.32 0.99
N ALA A 66 30.85 10.11 1.85
CA ALA A 66 31.28 10.19 3.25
C ALA A 66 30.69 9.03 4.09
N GLY A 67 29.79 8.23 3.50
CA GLY A 67 29.15 7.10 4.15
C GLY A 67 30.00 5.83 4.09
N ASP A 68 29.73 4.90 5.00
CA ASP A 68 30.35 3.57 5.02
C ASP A 68 30.10 2.84 3.69
N PRO A 69 31.16 2.52 2.91
CA PRO A 69 31.02 1.82 1.64
C PRO A 69 30.35 0.44 1.78
N ALA A 70 30.58 -0.24 2.91
CA ALA A 70 29.97 -1.55 3.19
C ALA A 70 28.46 -1.42 3.37
N LEU A 71 28.00 -0.38 4.08
CA LEU A 71 26.57 -0.10 4.24
C LEU A 71 25.92 0.27 2.89
N ILE A 72 26.58 1.08 2.08
CA ILE A 72 26.07 1.46 0.75
C ILE A 72 25.96 0.21 -0.14
N SER A 73 26.97 -0.63 -0.19
CA SER A 73 26.96 -1.90 -0.95
C SER A 73 25.85 -2.82 -0.47
N ARG A 74 25.64 -2.91 0.84
CA ARG A 74 24.55 -3.70 1.44
C ARG A 74 23.16 -3.18 1.04
N ILE A 75 22.96 -1.86 1.03
CA ILE A 75 21.73 -1.23 0.55
C ILE A 75 21.49 -1.60 -0.92
N ASP A 76 22.50 -1.45 -1.77
CA ASP A 76 22.39 -1.70 -3.21
C ASP A 76 22.10 -3.18 -3.53
N SER A 77 22.66 -4.12 -2.77
CA SER A 77 22.41 -5.56 -2.96
C SER A 77 21.02 -6.01 -2.48
N LEU A 78 20.50 -5.41 -1.42
CA LEU A 78 19.24 -5.84 -0.80
C LEU A 78 18.01 -5.11 -1.34
N LYS A 79 18.19 -3.97 -1.99
CA LYS A 79 17.12 -3.11 -2.49
C LYS A 79 16.11 -3.87 -3.38
N CYS A 80 16.56 -4.77 -4.25
CA CYS A 80 15.71 -5.51 -5.19
C CYS A 80 14.71 -6.45 -4.51
N HIS A 81 14.91 -6.77 -3.24
CA HIS A 81 14.01 -7.63 -2.46
C HIS A 81 12.81 -6.89 -1.87
N LEU A 82 12.84 -5.56 -1.79
CA LEU A 82 11.74 -4.75 -1.28
C LEU A 82 10.72 -4.38 -2.38
N ASP A 83 9.55 -3.94 -1.94
CA ASP A 83 8.55 -3.34 -2.83
C ASP A 83 8.99 -1.94 -3.31
N ALA A 84 8.25 -1.36 -4.26
CA ALA A 84 8.58 -0.05 -4.84
C ALA A 84 8.70 1.06 -3.79
N ARG A 85 7.91 1.00 -2.70
CA ARG A 85 7.94 1.97 -1.60
C ARG A 85 9.19 1.79 -0.74
N GLY A 86 9.53 0.56 -0.39
CA GLY A 86 10.75 0.22 0.34
C GLY A 86 12.00 0.60 -0.44
N GLN A 87 12.01 0.33 -1.76
CA GLN A 87 13.10 0.72 -2.67
C GLN A 87 13.28 2.24 -2.69
N SER A 88 12.20 3.02 -2.85
CA SER A 88 12.25 4.49 -2.85
C SER A 88 12.73 5.04 -1.50
N ALA A 89 12.32 4.43 -0.39
CA ALA A 89 12.78 4.80 0.94
C ALA A 89 14.28 4.52 1.12
N LEU A 90 14.78 3.34 0.69
CA LEU A 90 16.20 3.02 0.72
C LEU A 90 17.01 3.98 -0.16
N ASP A 91 16.52 4.35 -1.35
CA ASP A 91 17.20 5.32 -2.22
C ASP A 91 17.35 6.68 -1.56
N SER A 92 16.31 7.15 -0.87
CA SER A 92 16.33 8.42 -0.14
C SER A 92 17.35 8.39 1.01
N LEU A 93 17.38 7.31 1.80
CA LEU A 93 18.34 7.13 2.90
C LEU A 93 19.76 6.96 2.37
N ARG A 94 19.96 6.16 1.31
CA ARG A 94 21.22 6.00 0.62
C ARG A 94 21.77 7.34 0.13
N PHE A 95 20.92 8.17 -0.48
CA PHE A 95 21.31 9.50 -0.94
C PHE A 95 21.78 10.39 0.23
N THR A 96 21.11 10.32 1.38
CA THR A 96 21.52 11.05 2.59
C THR A 96 22.90 10.61 3.07
N ILE A 97 23.14 9.28 3.17
CA ILE A 97 24.42 8.68 3.58
C ILE A 97 25.54 9.08 2.61
N VAL A 98 25.31 8.90 1.30
CA VAL A 98 26.30 9.23 0.26
C VAL A 98 26.59 10.73 0.22
N SER A 99 25.64 11.58 0.61
CA SER A 99 25.85 13.04 0.71
C SER A 99 26.63 13.46 1.96
N GLY A 100 27.09 12.52 2.80
CA GLY A 100 27.83 12.81 4.01
C GLY A 100 26.99 13.38 5.16
N ARG A 101 25.65 13.23 5.06
CA ARG A 101 24.75 13.66 6.15
C ARG A 101 24.49 12.51 7.11
N ALA A 102 24.61 12.80 8.42
CA ALA A 102 24.23 11.85 9.44
C ALA A 102 22.73 11.58 9.38
N LEU A 103 22.34 10.31 9.53
CA LEU A 103 20.95 9.93 9.72
C LEU A 103 20.51 10.31 11.15
N SER A 104 19.25 10.68 11.33
CA SER A 104 18.65 10.75 12.66
C SER A 104 18.43 9.35 13.22
N GLU A 105 18.31 9.21 14.54
CA GLU A 105 18.03 7.93 15.21
C GLU A 105 16.81 7.22 14.61
N LYS A 106 15.75 7.98 14.27
CA LYS A 106 14.56 7.43 13.62
C LYS A 106 14.83 6.90 12.21
N GLN A 107 15.69 7.61 11.46
CA GLN A 107 16.09 7.18 10.12
C GLN A 107 16.99 5.95 10.17
N GLU A 108 17.89 5.86 11.14
CA GLU A 108 18.73 4.68 11.36
C GLU A 108 17.90 3.44 11.76
N ALA A 109 16.97 3.60 12.69
CA ALA A 109 16.05 2.55 13.08
C ALA A 109 15.20 2.06 11.89
N PHE A 110 14.73 3.00 11.05
CA PHE A 110 13.96 2.68 9.86
C PHE A 110 14.82 1.98 8.79
N LEU A 111 16.05 2.44 8.55
CA LEU A 111 17.01 1.78 7.65
C LEU A 111 17.28 0.34 8.09
N ASN A 112 17.57 0.13 9.38
CA ASN A 112 17.82 -1.19 9.94
C ASN A 112 16.61 -2.11 9.80
N SER A 113 15.39 -1.59 9.97
CA SER A 113 14.15 -2.34 9.74
C SER A 113 14.01 -2.79 8.29
N LEU A 114 14.23 -1.88 7.32
CA LEU A 114 14.17 -2.20 5.89
C LEU A 114 15.24 -3.21 5.48
N LEU A 115 16.47 -3.06 5.96
CA LEU A 115 17.54 -4.01 5.67
C LEU A 115 17.28 -5.39 6.28
N SER A 116 16.72 -5.44 7.49
CA SER A 116 16.31 -6.71 8.12
C SER A 116 15.20 -7.41 7.34
N GLU A 117 14.20 -6.66 6.89
CA GLU A 117 13.13 -7.17 6.04
C GLU A 117 13.66 -7.70 4.71
N ALA A 118 14.49 -6.90 4.02
CA ALA A 118 15.10 -7.29 2.76
C ALA A 118 15.98 -8.53 2.89
N THR A 119 16.73 -8.67 3.99
CA THR A 119 17.55 -9.86 4.28
C THR A 119 16.66 -11.08 4.46
N LYS A 120 15.57 -10.99 5.25
CA LYS A 120 14.62 -12.10 5.42
C LYS A 120 14.01 -12.54 4.09
N ILE A 121 13.63 -11.58 3.25
CA ILE A 121 13.05 -11.88 1.93
C ILE A 121 14.11 -12.53 1.01
N SER A 122 15.37 -12.09 1.09
CA SER A 122 16.48 -12.68 0.34
C SER A 122 16.74 -14.14 0.73
N GLU A 123 16.65 -14.47 2.02
CA GLU A 123 16.95 -15.79 2.57
C GLU A 123 15.77 -16.76 2.47
N CYS A 124 14.57 -16.30 2.79
CA CYS A 124 13.38 -17.15 2.95
C CYS A 124 12.38 -17.01 1.81
N GLY A 125 12.60 -16.05 0.88
CA GLY A 125 11.59 -15.66 -0.09
C GLY A 125 10.51 -14.75 0.49
N ARG A 126 9.61 -14.27 -0.40
CA ARG A 126 8.47 -13.44 0.00
C ARG A 126 7.41 -14.29 0.70
N TRP A 127 6.92 -13.82 1.83
CA TRP A 127 5.76 -14.45 2.46
C TRP A 127 4.53 -14.34 1.55
N VAL A 128 3.86 -15.46 1.33
CA VAL A 128 2.61 -15.55 0.55
C VAL A 128 1.58 -16.26 1.42
N PRO A 129 0.37 -15.69 1.58
CA PRO A 129 -0.67 -16.35 2.36
C PRO A 129 -1.06 -17.68 1.71
N SER A 130 -1.24 -18.72 2.53
CA SER A 130 -1.80 -19.98 2.04
C SER A 130 -3.17 -19.76 1.40
N PRO A 131 -3.64 -20.67 0.53
CA PRO A 131 -4.97 -20.54 -0.08
C PRO A 131 -6.10 -20.38 0.94
N GLU A 132 -5.99 -21.05 2.09
CA GLU A 132 -6.95 -20.93 3.18
C GLU A 132 -6.91 -19.56 3.84
N ILE A 133 -5.71 -19.06 4.19
CA ILE A 133 -5.52 -17.72 4.76
C ILE A 133 -6.01 -16.66 3.76
N LYS A 134 -5.68 -16.83 2.48
CA LYS A 134 -6.15 -15.92 1.43
C LYS A 134 -7.67 -15.87 1.38
N ARG A 135 -8.36 -17.02 1.37
CA ARG A 135 -9.83 -17.08 1.37
C ARG A 135 -10.44 -16.37 2.57
N LYS A 136 -9.89 -16.61 3.77
CA LYS A 136 -10.31 -15.94 5.01
C LYS A 136 -10.08 -14.43 4.94
N THR A 137 -8.94 -14.01 4.40
CA THR A 137 -8.60 -12.59 4.27
C THR A 137 -9.46 -11.90 3.22
N ASP A 138 -9.77 -12.55 2.08
CA ASP A 138 -10.68 -12.02 1.07
C ASP A 138 -12.08 -11.78 1.67
N PHE A 139 -12.58 -12.72 2.47
CA PHE A 139 -13.85 -12.56 3.18
C PHE A 139 -13.79 -11.38 4.19
N ALA A 140 -12.79 -11.37 5.08
CA ALA A 140 -12.63 -10.32 6.08
C ALA A 140 -12.47 -8.94 5.44
N HIS A 141 -11.67 -8.84 4.38
CA HIS A 141 -11.47 -7.63 3.58
C HIS A 141 -12.80 -7.12 3.01
N SER A 142 -13.62 -8.00 2.41
CA SER A 142 -14.93 -7.64 1.85
C SER A 142 -15.88 -7.12 2.93
N VAL A 143 -15.90 -7.73 4.11
CA VAL A 143 -16.68 -7.25 5.26
C VAL A 143 -16.22 -5.87 5.71
N LEU A 144 -14.90 -5.65 5.88
CA LEU A 144 -14.36 -4.40 6.39
C LEU A 144 -14.53 -3.23 5.39
N THR A 145 -14.34 -3.49 4.10
CA THR A 145 -14.47 -2.47 3.06
C THR A 145 -15.91 -2.07 2.79
N SER A 146 -16.90 -2.93 3.10
CA SER A 146 -18.32 -2.63 2.99
C SER A 146 -18.89 -1.89 4.22
N ARG A 147 -18.09 -1.68 5.29
CA ARG A 147 -18.51 -0.85 6.45
C ARG A 147 -18.66 0.61 6.09
N GLY A 148 -19.56 1.31 6.79
CA GLY A 148 -19.83 2.73 6.55
C GLY A 148 -18.62 3.65 6.77
N GLY A 149 -18.70 4.86 6.20
CA GLY A 149 -17.60 5.85 6.20
C GLY A 149 -17.14 6.26 7.59
N SER A 150 -18.04 6.37 8.57
CA SER A 150 -17.70 6.68 9.96
C SER A 150 -16.79 5.63 10.60
N TRP A 151 -17.03 4.35 10.32
CA TRP A 151 -16.13 3.29 10.81
C TRP A 151 -14.76 3.38 10.14
N LYS A 152 -14.72 3.64 8.83
CA LYS A 152 -13.46 3.76 8.08
C LYS A 152 -12.59 4.90 8.60
N SER A 153 -13.17 6.04 8.91
CA SER A 153 -12.46 7.21 9.44
C SER A 153 -11.91 6.98 10.85
N THR A 154 -12.57 6.17 11.67
CA THR A 154 -12.10 5.84 13.03
C THR A 154 -11.07 4.71 13.09
N HIS A 155 -10.89 3.95 11.98
CA HIS A 155 -9.97 2.81 11.90
C HIS A 155 -8.95 2.94 10.75
N PRO A 156 -8.21 4.08 10.65
CA PRO A 156 -7.34 4.34 9.49
C PRO A 156 -6.24 3.28 9.32
N GLY A 157 -5.73 2.76 10.43
CA GLY A 157 -4.71 1.72 10.39
C GLY A 157 -5.19 0.39 9.82
N THR A 158 -6.47 0.02 10.03
CA THR A 158 -7.08 -1.17 9.44
C THR A 158 -7.40 -0.93 7.96
N MET A 159 -7.88 0.25 7.62
CA MET A 159 -8.10 0.63 6.22
C MET A 159 -6.79 0.61 5.41
N GLY A 160 -5.69 1.15 5.96
CA GLY A 160 -4.39 1.05 5.33
C GLY A 160 -3.88 -0.40 5.16
N ALA A 161 -4.27 -1.33 6.04
CA ALA A 161 -4.00 -2.76 5.84
C ALA A 161 -4.86 -3.33 4.70
N CYS A 162 -6.13 -2.96 4.61
CA CYS A 162 -7.02 -3.35 3.51
C CYS A 162 -6.52 -2.83 2.15
N GLU A 163 -6.05 -1.58 2.08
CA GLU A 163 -5.48 -0.98 0.88
C GLU A 163 -4.20 -1.71 0.41
N ARG A 164 -3.31 -2.07 1.36
CA ARG A 164 -2.12 -2.88 1.03
C ARG A 164 -2.50 -4.26 0.51
N TYR A 165 -3.49 -4.91 1.13
CA TYR A 165 -3.99 -6.19 0.67
C TYR A 165 -4.59 -6.11 -0.73
N ASP A 166 -5.38 -5.07 -1.02
CA ASP A 166 -5.94 -4.80 -2.34
C ASP A 166 -4.85 -4.59 -3.41
N SER A 167 -3.82 -3.82 -3.08
CA SER A 167 -2.69 -3.59 -3.99
C SER A 167 -1.95 -4.89 -4.30
N TRP A 168 -1.67 -5.70 -3.28
CA TRP A 168 -1.06 -7.00 -3.45
C TRP A 168 -1.94 -7.95 -4.29
N ARG A 169 -3.24 -8.01 -4.00
CA ARG A 169 -4.18 -8.87 -4.74
C ARG A 169 -4.25 -8.53 -6.23
N LYS A 170 -4.14 -7.24 -6.58
CA LYS A 170 -4.14 -6.76 -7.98
C LYS A 170 -2.82 -7.01 -8.70
N SER A 171 -1.71 -6.92 -8.00
CA SER A 171 -0.36 -7.03 -8.58
C SER A 171 0.61 -7.67 -7.58
N PRO A 172 0.54 -9.01 -7.38
CA PRO A 172 1.35 -9.71 -6.36
C PRO A 172 2.86 -9.58 -6.57
N ASP A 173 3.27 -9.47 -7.84
CA ASP A 173 4.69 -9.36 -8.20
C ASP A 173 5.29 -7.99 -7.84
N SER A 174 4.45 -6.94 -7.88
CA SER A 174 4.86 -5.55 -7.66
C SER A 174 4.65 -5.07 -6.22
N HIS A 175 3.80 -5.73 -5.46
CA HIS A 175 3.45 -5.36 -4.09
C HIS A 175 3.71 -6.51 -3.15
N HIS A 176 4.22 -6.19 -1.96
CA HIS A 176 4.40 -7.16 -0.87
C HIS A 176 3.27 -7.08 0.11
N ILE A 177 2.94 -8.23 0.69
CA ILE A 177 2.12 -8.31 1.88
C ILE A 177 2.89 -9.06 2.96
N ASP A 178 2.77 -8.61 4.19
CA ASP A 178 3.32 -9.26 5.37
C ASP A 178 2.21 -9.95 6.19
N GLU A 179 2.62 -10.93 6.98
CA GLU A 179 1.72 -11.67 7.85
C GLU A 179 0.96 -10.75 8.81
N ARG A 180 1.63 -9.70 9.34
CA ARG A 180 1.02 -8.71 10.25
C ARG A 180 -0.11 -7.94 9.60
N THR A 181 0.01 -7.62 8.31
CA THR A 181 -1.08 -6.95 7.56
C THR A 181 -2.30 -7.85 7.48
N VAL A 182 -2.11 -9.13 7.19
CA VAL A 182 -3.19 -10.13 7.13
C VAL A 182 -3.80 -10.38 8.51
N GLU A 183 -3.00 -10.58 9.54
CA GLU A 183 -3.46 -10.72 10.93
C GLU A 183 -4.29 -9.53 11.38
N LYS A 184 -3.88 -8.31 11.02
CA LYS A 184 -4.60 -7.08 11.34
C LYS A 184 -6.00 -7.04 10.69
N ILE A 185 -6.12 -7.48 9.44
CA ILE A 185 -7.40 -7.60 8.74
C ILE A 185 -8.28 -8.66 9.42
N LEU A 186 -7.75 -9.84 9.66
CA LEU A 186 -8.48 -10.94 10.29
C LEU A 186 -8.93 -10.61 11.71
N SER A 187 -8.06 -10.01 12.53
CA SER A 187 -8.37 -9.60 13.90
C SER A 187 -9.43 -8.50 13.97
N ALA A 188 -9.38 -7.52 13.08
CA ALA A 188 -10.40 -6.47 12.99
C ALA A 188 -11.78 -7.00 12.57
N CYS A 189 -11.82 -8.19 11.98
CA CYS A 189 -13.04 -8.89 11.53
C CYS A 189 -13.37 -10.13 12.39
N ALA A 190 -12.76 -10.30 13.56
CA ALA A 190 -12.86 -11.50 14.38
C ALA A 190 -14.29 -12.01 14.64
N PRO A 191 -15.32 -11.17 14.90
CA PRO A 191 -16.69 -11.65 15.05
C PRO A 191 -17.24 -12.31 13.78
N ALA A 192 -17.00 -11.70 12.61
CA ALA A 192 -17.42 -12.24 11.32
C ALA A 192 -16.63 -13.51 10.95
N MET A 193 -15.33 -13.57 11.31
CA MET A 193 -14.50 -14.76 11.09
C MET A 193 -15.00 -15.96 11.87
N ARG A 194 -15.50 -15.79 13.10
CA ARG A 194 -16.12 -16.87 13.86
C ARG A 194 -17.33 -17.45 13.16
N GLU A 195 -18.17 -16.59 12.56
CA GLU A 195 -19.32 -17.01 11.78
C GLU A 195 -18.90 -17.71 10.46
N PHE A 196 -17.84 -17.20 9.84
CA PHE A 196 -17.26 -17.80 8.63
C PHE A 196 -16.70 -19.20 8.89
N ASP A 197 -15.97 -19.39 9.98
CA ASP A 197 -15.36 -20.69 10.36
C ASP A 197 -16.40 -21.70 10.89
N LYS A 198 -17.46 -21.21 11.56
CA LYS A 198 -18.57 -22.01 12.10
C LYS A 198 -19.90 -21.33 11.73
N PRO A 199 -20.40 -21.56 10.51
CA PRO A 199 -21.63 -20.95 10.04
C PRO A 199 -22.81 -21.31 10.93
N LYS A 200 -23.59 -20.31 11.31
CA LYS A 200 -24.83 -20.49 12.07
C LYS A 200 -25.90 -21.24 11.27
N PHE A 201 -25.90 -21.02 9.98
CA PHE A 201 -26.76 -21.69 9.02
C PHE A 201 -25.94 -22.38 7.96
N ILE A 202 -26.40 -23.53 7.49
CA ILE A 202 -25.76 -24.30 6.41
C ILE A 202 -26.69 -24.35 5.20
N GLU A 203 -26.14 -24.68 4.05
CA GLU A 203 -26.91 -24.88 2.83
C GLU A 203 -28.02 -25.92 3.03
N GLY A 204 -29.22 -25.59 2.58
CA GLY A 204 -30.44 -26.40 2.80
C GLY A 204 -31.23 -26.02 4.06
N ASP A 205 -30.67 -25.25 4.99
CA ASP A 205 -31.43 -24.78 6.17
C ASP A 205 -32.59 -23.89 5.76
N LEU A 206 -33.76 -24.14 6.39
CA LEU A 206 -34.90 -23.22 6.34
C LEU A 206 -34.78 -22.19 7.46
N VAL A 207 -34.86 -20.94 7.10
CA VAL A 207 -34.76 -19.79 8.00
C VAL A 207 -35.91 -18.82 7.79
N TRP A 208 -36.21 -18.04 8.82
CA TRP A 208 -37.22 -16.99 8.77
C TRP A 208 -36.56 -15.63 8.96
N LEU A 209 -37.04 -14.63 8.24
CA LEU A 209 -36.65 -13.25 8.45
C LEU A 209 -37.28 -12.71 9.71
N THR A 210 -36.48 -12.18 10.62
CA THR A 210 -36.97 -11.56 11.88
C THR A 210 -37.57 -10.18 11.66
N GLU A 211 -37.09 -9.46 10.64
CA GLU A 211 -37.54 -8.10 10.28
C GLU A 211 -37.63 -7.98 8.76
N GLY A 212 -38.48 -7.06 8.29
CA GLY A 212 -38.54 -6.72 6.86
C GLY A 212 -37.29 -5.96 6.43
N PHE A 213 -36.82 -6.18 5.21
CA PHE A 213 -35.69 -5.45 4.66
C PHE A 213 -35.86 -5.14 3.18
N TRP A 214 -35.16 -4.12 2.73
CA TRP A 214 -35.04 -3.76 1.31
C TRP A 214 -33.75 -4.36 0.76
N PRO A 215 -33.82 -5.27 -0.20
CA PRO A 215 -32.60 -5.80 -0.82
C PRO A 215 -31.89 -4.69 -1.59
N SER A 216 -30.61 -4.48 -1.29
CA SER A 216 -29.79 -3.43 -1.90
C SER A 216 -29.38 -3.73 -3.35
N THR A 217 -29.54 -4.96 -3.80
CA THR A 217 -29.22 -5.39 -5.19
C THR A 217 -30.14 -6.54 -5.59
N PHE A 218 -30.87 -6.34 -6.67
CA PHE A 218 -31.50 -7.44 -7.41
C PHE A 218 -30.63 -7.77 -8.63
N PRO A 219 -30.00 -8.94 -8.70
CA PRO A 219 -29.15 -9.32 -9.86
C PRO A 219 -29.92 -9.46 -11.17
N LEU A 220 -31.24 -9.54 -11.16
CA LEU A 220 -32.08 -9.83 -12.33
C LEU A 220 -33.38 -9.03 -12.32
N GLY A 221 -33.29 -7.71 -12.59
CA GLY A 221 -34.43 -6.94 -13.14
C GLY A 221 -35.72 -6.85 -12.30
N GLY A 222 -35.67 -7.07 -11.00
CA GLY A 222 -36.79 -6.86 -10.10
C GLY A 222 -36.98 -5.38 -9.70
N SER A 223 -38.23 -4.95 -9.49
CA SER A 223 -38.52 -3.59 -9.00
C SER A 223 -37.89 -3.39 -7.64
N ILE A 224 -37.20 -2.26 -7.45
CA ILE A 224 -36.56 -1.80 -6.17
C ILE A 224 -37.64 -1.62 -5.06
N ASN A 225 -38.93 -1.73 -5.36
CA ASN A 225 -40.04 -1.44 -4.46
C ASN A 225 -40.57 -2.64 -3.67
N ASP A 226 -40.04 -3.84 -3.85
CA ASP A 226 -40.52 -5.01 -3.13
C ASP A 226 -39.75 -5.23 -1.84
N MET A 227 -40.26 -4.67 -0.75
CA MET A 227 -39.81 -5.00 0.60
C MET A 227 -40.10 -6.47 0.93
N ILE A 228 -39.07 -7.21 1.34
CA ILE A 228 -39.23 -8.56 1.85
C ILE A 228 -39.73 -8.44 3.31
N ARG A 229 -40.87 -9.03 3.60
CA ARG A 229 -41.52 -8.87 4.90
C ARG A 229 -40.89 -9.75 5.98
N ALA A 230 -41.03 -9.31 7.24
CA ALA A 230 -40.77 -10.17 8.39
C ALA A 230 -41.62 -11.46 8.30
N GLY A 231 -41.11 -12.57 8.77
CA GLY A 231 -41.79 -13.86 8.70
C GLY A 231 -41.69 -14.58 7.37
N THR A 232 -41.07 -13.97 6.35
CA THR A 232 -40.78 -14.66 5.10
C THR A 232 -39.83 -15.83 5.36
N MET A 233 -40.22 -17.01 4.90
CA MET A 233 -39.39 -18.22 4.93
C MET A 233 -38.48 -18.26 3.72
N ALA A 234 -37.23 -18.64 3.94
CA ALA A 234 -36.22 -18.74 2.91
C ALA A 234 -35.32 -19.98 3.12
N MET A 235 -34.69 -20.44 2.08
CA MET A 235 -33.72 -21.51 2.14
C MET A 235 -32.30 -20.95 1.96
N VAL A 236 -31.37 -21.37 2.81
CA VAL A 236 -29.95 -21.04 2.66
C VAL A 236 -29.39 -21.82 1.46
N VAL A 237 -28.76 -21.13 0.51
CA VAL A 237 -28.28 -21.74 -0.76
C VAL A 237 -26.78 -21.62 -0.94
N GLY A 238 -26.05 -21.22 0.09
CA GLY A 238 -24.58 -21.16 0.00
C GLY A 238 -23.90 -20.77 1.30
N ALA A 239 -22.57 -20.67 1.23
CA ALA A 239 -21.71 -20.28 2.34
C ALA A 239 -21.91 -18.82 2.75
N PRO A 240 -21.49 -18.43 3.99
CA PRO A 240 -21.53 -17.04 4.43
C PRO A 240 -20.76 -16.10 3.50
N GLU A 241 -21.34 -14.92 3.25
CA GLU A 241 -20.75 -13.86 2.42
C GLU A 241 -20.71 -12.52 3.18
N ALA A 242 -19.94 -11.56 2.67
CA ALA A 242 -19.93 -10.20 3.21
C ALA A 242 -21.24 -9.47 2.83
N CYS A 243 -21.92 -8.89 3.82
CA CYS A 243 -23.16 -8.18 3.64
C CYS A 243 -23.20 -6.91 4.49
N GLY A 244 -23.10 -5.72 3.87
CA GLY A 244 -23.24 -4.42 4.55
C GLY A 244 -22.33 -4.23 5.77
N GLY A 245 -21.09 -4.73 5.73
CA GLY A 245 -20.13 -4.66 6.84
C GLY A 245 -20.28 -5.75 7.91
N THR A 246 -21.14 -6.72 7.67
CA THR A 246 -21.40 -7.90 8.52
C THR A 246 -21.36 -9.18 7.70
N VAL A 247 -21.67 -10.29 8.34
CA VAL A 247 -21.89 -11.57 7.66
C VAL A 247 -23.31 -11.67 7.16
N GLY A 248 -23.50 -12.13 5.94
CA GLY A 248 -24.78 -12.48 5.36
C GLY A 248 -24.80 -13.91 4.84
N TYR A 249 -25.98 -14.38 4.53
CA TYR A 249 -26.22 -15.69 3.91
C TYR A 249 -26.94 -15.51 2.58
N PRO A 250 -26.48 -16.18 1.52
CA PRO A 250 -27.23 -16.27 0.28
C PRO A 250 -28.47 -17.13 0.53
N LEU A 251 -29.64 -16.54 0.27
CA LEU A 251 -30.93 -17.16 0.48
C LEU A 251 -31.71 -17.24 -0.82
N LEU A 252 -32.53 -18.28 -0.97
CA LEU A 252 -33.53 -18.36 -2.00
C LEU A 252 -34.90 -18.00 -1.36
N ILE A 253 -35.48 -16.89 -1.80
CA ILE A 253 -36.79 -16.41 -1.40
C ILE A 253 -37.73 -16.55 -2.60
N GLY A 254 -38.62 -17.57 -2.58
CA GLY A 254 -39.30 -17.98 -3.80
C GLY A 254 -38.27 -18.43 -4.87
N ALA A 255 -38.28 -17.76 -6.03
CA ALA A 255 -37.33 -18.03 -7.11
C ALA A 255 -36.15 -16.99 -7.16
N ARG A 256 -35.96 -16.14 -6.14
CA ARG A 256 -35.01 -15.02 -6.16
C ARG A 256 -33.88 -15.28 -5.18
N PRO A 257 -32.60 -15.27 -5.64
CA PRO A 257 -31.44 -15.29 -4.76
C PRO A 257 -31.21 -13.90 -4.18
N VAL A 258 -31.00 -13.82 -2.87
CA VAL A 258 -30.69 -12.57 -2.15
C VAL A 258 -29.69 -12.87 -1.03
N VAL A 259 -28.80 -11.92 -0.71
CA VAL A 259 -27.92 -12.04 0.47
C VAL A 259 -28.52 -11.24 1.62
N VAL A 260 -28.73 -11.90 2.75
CA VAL A 260 -29.37 -11.32 3.94
C VAL A 260 -28.42 -11.39 5.12
N SER A 261 -28.30 -10.29 5.88
CA SER A 261 -27.49 -10.25 7.10
C SER A 261 -27.90 -11.35 8.09
N ALA A 262 -26.92 -12.05 8.65
CA ALA A 262 -27.11 -13.11 9.64
C ALA A 262 -27.95 -12.68 10.85
N GLY A 263 -27.89 -11.39 11.22
CA GLY A 263 -28.66 -10.81 12.31
C GLY A 263 -30.17 -10.77 12.07
N LEU A 264 -30.60 -10.82 10.81
CA LEU A 264 -31.99 -10.81 10.39
C LEU A 264 -32.58 -12.22 10.22
N LEU A 265 -31.85 -13.27 10.56
CA LEU A 265 -32.20 -14.67 10.30
C LEU A 265 -32.41 -15.45 11.61
N THR A 266 -33.41 -16.31 11.62
CA THR A 266 -33.69 -17.24 12.74
C THR A 266 -34.19 -18.58 12.24
N ARG A 267 -33.83 -19.67 12.95
CA ARG A 267 -34.48 -21.00 12.78
C ARG A 267 -35.80 -21.12 13.56
N ASN A 268 -36.09 -20.17 14.44
CA ASN A 268 -37.29 -20.20 15.27
C ASN A 268 -38.34 -19.19 14.80
N PRO A 269 -39.44 -19.63 14.19
CA PRO A 269 -40.50 -18.73 13.71
C PRO A 269 -41.15 -17.89 14.80
N SER A 270 -41.10 -18.32 16.08
CA SER A 270 -41.68 -17.55 17.20
C SER A 270 -40.86 -16.28 17.54
N LYS A 271 -39.63 -16.13 17.00
CA LYS A 271 -38.81 -14.94 17.16
C LYS A 271 -39.04 -13.87 16.07
N VAL A 272 -39.96 -14.15 15.15
CA VAL A 272 -40.34 -13.18 14.12
C VAL A 272 -41.18 -12.07 14.76
N ARG A 273 -40.73 -10.83 14.60
CA ARG A 273 -41.48 -9.66 14.99
C ARG A 273 -42.52 -9.38 13.90
N THR A 274 -43.77 -9.82 14.12
CA THR A 274 -44.89 -9.33 13.32
C THR A 274 -45.16 -7.90 13.72
N ALA A 275 -44.95 -6.94 12.77
CA ALA A 275 -45.34 -5.55 12.94
C ALA A 275 -46.86 -5.42 12.96
#